data_acd38362a6e7cc37222e6187b46bad19
#
_entry.id   acd38362a6e7cc37222e6187b46bad19
#
_cell.length_a   1.000
_cell.length_b   1.000
_cell.length_c   1.000
_cell.angle_alpha   90.00
_cell.angle_beta   90.00
_cell.angle_gamma   90.00
#
_symmetry.space_group_name_H-M   'P 1'
#
loop_
_entity.id
_entity.type
_entity.pdbx_description
1 polymer ?
#
loop_
_entity_poly.entity_id
_entity_poly.type
_entity_poly.pdbx_seq_one_letter_code
_entity_poly.pdbx_strand_id
1 'polypeptide(L)'
;MAFQNITGLQWASLGPDALQVLQIDNEFCTAQVALQGAQVLQFYSKQHQRDVLWLSDRNSFAAGKAIRGGIPLCFPWFGAHAIETDYPAHGFARNMQWQFKDAQYHQGQGHSLTFELRDHAATRRYWDAAFCLEMHIRLGQTLELNFRLNNLDLHPISFGFAWHSYFAVKTQRTRLYGVEGCSYIDQLDGHQIKQQDTAPLEFHCETDQIYPLTKGKFRLDDSSATQIVIETSAQSAVVWNPWIEKTKRMADLAPQSWQEFVCVEAGQVATEQQTLFPEQQLSYQLRLSLSDL
;
A
#
# COMPACT_ATOMS: atom_id res chain seq x y z
N MET A 1 20.18 -17.63 -9.43
CA MET A 1 20.95 -17.80 -8.18
C MET A 1 20.10 -18.62 -7.24
N ALA A 2 20.66 -19.70 -6.68
CA ALA A 2 19.97 -20.44 -5.61
C ALA A 2 20.02 -19.53 -4.36
N PHE A 3 18.88 -19.01 -3.96
CA PHE A 3 18.79 -18.26 -2.70
C PHE A 3 19.11 -19.23 -1.57
N GLN A 4 20.07 -18.85 -0.71
CA GLN A 4 20.46 -19.62 0.47
C GLN A 4 19.22 -19.86 1.34
N ASN A 5 19.18 -20.98 2.05
CA ASN A 5 18.14 -21.22 3.06
C ASN A 5 18.21 -20.12 4.13
N ILE A 6 17.29 -19.16 4.04
CA ILE A 6 17.14 -18.09 5.04
C ILE A 6 16.14 -18.60 6.07
N THR A 7 16.54 -18.61 7.33
CA THR A 7 15.69 -19.04 8.44
C THR A 7 14.36 -18.27 8.42
N GLY A 8 13.23 -18.99 8.48
CA GLY A 8 11.90 -18.39 8.53
C GLY A 8 11.41 -17.77 7.23
N LEU A 9 12.09 -18.03 6.08
CA LEU A 9 11.65 -17.58 4.76
C LEU A 9 11.40 -18.81 3.86
N GLN A 10 10.23 -18.86 3.25
CA GLN A 10 9.83 -19.94 2.34
C GLN A 10 9.18 -19.38 1.07
N TRP A 11 9.43 -20.05 -0.05
CA TRP A 11 8.73 -19.78 -1.30
C TRP A 11 7.42 -20.53 -1.35
N ALA A 12 6.38 -19.86 -1.81
CA ALA A 12 5.08 -20.46 -2.09
C ALA A 12 4.49 -19.84 -3.37
N SER A 13 3.34 -20.33 -3.79
CA SER A 13 2.61 -19.79 -4.93
C SER A 13 1.11 -19.72 -4.64
N LEU A 14 0.43 -18.75 -5.22
CA LEU A 14 -0.99 -18.50 -5.06
C LEU A 14 -1.70 -18.49 -6.41
N GLY A 15 -2.95 -18.94 -6.40
CA GLY A 15 -3.86 -18.86 -7.53
C GLY A 15 -3.50 -19.76 -8.72
N PRO A 16 -4.28 -19.65 -9.82
CA PRO A 16 -4.15 -20.53 -10.98
C PRO A 16 -2.87 -20.30 -11.78
N ASP A 17 -2.32 -19.08 -11.74
CA ASP A 17 -1.10 -18.71 -12.45
C ASP A 17 0.16 -18.90 -11.60
N ALA A 18 0.05 -19.54 -10.43
CA ALA A 18 1.15 -19.81 -9.50
C ALA A 18 1.95 -18.55 -9.17
N LEU A 19 1.27 -17.44 -8.83
CA LEU A 19 1.91 -16.20 -8.41
C LEU A 19 2.91 -16.47 -7.28
N GLN A 20 4.16 -16.13 -7.52
CA GLN A 20 5.23 -16.34 -6.54
C GLN A 20 5.06 -15.42 -5.34
N VAL A 21 5.13 -16.00 -4.16
CA VAL A 21 5.09 -15.30 -2.87
C VAL A 21 6.18 -15.78 -1.94
N LEU A 22 6.65 -14.88 -1.10
CA LEU A 22 7.52 -15.18 0.02
C LEU A 22 6.67 -15.26 1.28
N GLN A 23 6.76 -16.36 2.00
CA GLN A 23 6.19 -16.54 3.33
C GLN A 23 7.27 -16.31 4.37
N ILE A 24 7.01 -15.46 5.32
CA ILE A 24 7.92 -15.08 6.39
C ILE A 24 7.32 -15.52 7.72
N ASP A 25 8.14 -16.19 8.53
CA ASP A 25 7.82 -16.57 9.90
C ASP A 25 9.05 -16.33 10.77
N ASN A 26 8.98 -15.33 11.63
CA ASN A 26 10.05 -14.99 12.57
C ASN A 26 9.49 -14.77 13.98
N GLU A 27 10.34 -14.39 14.93
CA GLU A 27 9.96 -14.20 16.32
C GLU A 27 8.90 -13.12 16.55
N PHE A 28 8.74 -12.15 15.61
CA PHE A 28 7.85 -11.00 15.74
C PHE A 28 6.55 -11.16 14.97
N CYS A 29 6.62 -11.75 13.77
CA CYS A 29 5.50 -11.75 12.86
C CYS A 29 5.45 -12.99 11.96
N THR A 30 4.26 -13.23 11.39
CA THR A 30 4.11 -13.92 10.14
C THR A 30 3.68 -12.93 9.06
N ALA A 31 4.19 -13.08 7.84
CA ALA A 31 3.88 -12.20 6.73
C ALA A 31 3.91 -12.94 5.40
N GLN A 32 3.27 -12.35 4.39
CA GLN A 32 3.32 -12.83 3.02
C GLN A 32 3.57 -11.66 2.08
N VAL A 33 4.52 -11.81 1.17
CA VAL A 33 4.89 -10.79 0.18
C VAL A 33 4.87 -11.38 -1.22
N ALA A 34 4.05 -10.83 -2.11
CA ALA A 34 4.01 -11.23 -3.50
C ALA A 34 5.14 -10.55 -4.30
N LEU A 35 5.71 -11.30 -5.25
CA LEU A 35 6.66 -10.71 -6.20
C LEU A 35 5.95 -9.76 -7.18
N GLN A 36 4.68 -10.06 -7.52
CA GLN A 36 3.86 -9.11 -8.25
C GLN A 36 3.59 -7.89 -7.38
N GLY A 37 4.03 -6.72 -7.85
CA GLY A 37 3.87 -5.44 -7.14
C GLY A 37 4.82 -5.25 -5.95
N ALA A 38 5.70 -6.21 -5.63
CA ALA A 38 6.43 -6.26 -4.35
C ALA A 38 5.46 -6.05 -3.16
N GLN A 39 4.24 -6.60 -3.29
CA GLN A 39 3.11 -6.28 -2.44
C GLN A 39 3.13 -7.10 -1.15
N VAL A 40 3.15 -6.43 -0.01
CA VAL A 40 2.88 -7.08 1.29
C VAL A 40 1.39 -7.43 1.32
N LEU A 41 1.07 -8.73 1.34
CA LEU A 41 -0.30 -9.24 1.34
C LEU A 41 -0.86 -9.35 2.76
N GLN A 42 -0.04 -9.85 3.68
CA GLN A 42 -0.41 -10.11 5.06
C GLN A 42 0.72 -9.71 6.00
N PHE A 43 0.36 -9.23 7.16
CA PHE A 43 1.25 -8.97 8.28
C PHE A 43 0.48 -9.18 9.59
N TYR A 44 0.86 -10.25 10.32
CA TYR A 44 0.30 -10.61 11.61
C TYR A 44 1.34 -10.40 12.70
N SER A 45 1.00 -9.62 13.72
CA SER A 45 1.86 -9.40 14.89
C SER A 45 1.66 -10.54 15.91
N LYS A 46 2.73 -11.27 16.20
CA LYS A 46 2.71 -12.36 17.19
C LYS A 46 2.60 -11.81 18.62
N GLN A 47 3.22 -10.67 18.89
CA GLN A 47 3.16 -10.02 20.20
C GLN A 47 1.72 -9.63 20.58
N HIS A 48 1.00 -9.03 19.64
CA HIS A 48 -0.36 -8.52 19.88
C HIS A 48 -1.45 -9.48 19.39
N GLN A 49 -1.08 -10.65 18.82
CA GLN A 49 -1.98 -11.65 18.27
C GLN A 49 -3.04 -11.04 17.33
N ARG A 50 -2.61 -10.17 16.42
CA ARG A 50 -3.47 -9.37 15.57
C ARG A 50 -2.97 -9.29 14.14
N ASP A 51 -3.90 -9.42 13.18
CA ASP A 51 -3.69 -9.01 11.80
C ASP A 51 -3.68 -7.47 11.71
N VAL A 52 -2.66 -6.93 11.05
CA VAL A 52 -2.56 -5.48 10.77
C VAL A 52 -3.17 -5.16 9.42
N LEU A 53 -2.98 -6.06 8.45
CA LEU A 53 -3.45 -5.89 7.08
C LEU A 53 -4.62 -6.83 6.79
N TRP A 54 -5.57 -6.32 6.02
CA TRP A 54 -6.70 -7.08 5.49
C TRP A 54 -6.41 -7.54 4.05
N LEU A 55 -6.81 -8.75 3.72
CA LEU A 55 -6.69 -9.33 2.39
C LEU A 55 -8.03 -9.96 2.00
N SER A 56 -8.53 -9.68 0.78
CA SER A 56 -9.77 -10.26 0.31
C SER A 56 -9.66 -11.77 0.12
N ASP A 57 -10.66 -12.49 0.58
CA ASP A 57 -10.87 -13.93 0.33
C ASP A 57 -11.31 -14.24 -1.12
N ARG A 58 -11.70 -13.20 -1.89
CA ARG A 58 -12.15 -13.30 -3.27
C ARG A 58 -11.08 -12.94 -4.31
N ASN A 59 -9.83 -12.82 -3.89
CA ASN A 59 -8.74 -12.63 -4.83
C ASN A 59 -8.59 -13.82 -5.77
N SER A 60 -8.52 -13.52 -7.07
CA SER A 60 -8.22 -14.55 -8.07
C SER A 60 -6.74 -14.96 -8.07
N PHE A 61 -5.86 -14.11 -7.57
CA PHE A 61 -4.41 -14.25 -7.67
C PHE A 61 -3.93 -14.58 -9.09
N ALA A 62 -4.57 -13.96 -10.09
CA ALA A 62 -4.21 -14.11 -11.48
C ALA A 62 -3.08 -13.13 -11.85
N ALA A 63 -2.14 -13.59 -12.69
CA ALA A 63 -1.01 -12.78 -13.14
C ALA A 63 -1.46 -11.50 -13.85
N GLY A 64 -0.85 -10.36 -13.52
CA GLY A 64 -1.18 -9.06 -14.06
C GLY A 64 -2.50 -8.45 -13.56
N LYS A 65 -3.22 -9.12 -12.67
CA LYS A 65 -4.42 -8.57 -12.02
C LYS A 65 -4.07 -8.01 -10.65
N ALA A 66 -4.67 -6.86 -10.32
CA ALA A 66 -4.48 -6.27 -9.01
C ALA A 66 -4.98 -7.21 -7.90
N ILE A 67 -4.21 -7.34 -6.83
CA ILE A 67 -4.59 -8.10 -5.63
C ILE A 67 -5.25 -7.13 -4.66
N ARG A 68 -6.49 -7.45 -4.24
CA ARG A 68 -7.28 -6.64 -3.31
C ARG A 68 -6.90 -6.92 -1.87
N GLY A 69 -6.37 -5.90 -1.17
CA GLY A 69 -5.91 -5.99 0.22
C GLY A 69 -4.39 -5.89 0.35
N GLY A 70 -3.87 -6.02 1.57
CA GLY A 70 -2.46 -5.78 1.85
C GLY A 70 -2.05 -4.33 1.57
N ILE A 71 -0.89 -4.14 0.93
CA ILE A 71 -0.35 -2.82 0.59
C ILE A 71 0.05 -2.79 -0.90
N PRO A 72 -0.91 -2.67 -1.84
CA PRO A 72 -0.59 -2.44 -3.25
C PRO A 72 0.09 -1.08 -3.46
N LEU A 73 1.09 -1.03 -4.34
CA LEU A 73 1.72 0.22 -4.75
C LEU A 73 1.01 0.80 -5.98
N CYS A 74 0.35 1.94 -5.83
CA CYS A 74 -0.11 2.76 -6.93
C CYS A 74 1.09 3.56 -7.46
N PHE A 75 1.49 3.36 -8.73
CA PHE A 75 2.61 4.04 -9.37
C PHE A 75 2.60 3.79 -10.89
N PRO A 76 2.93 4.77 -11.77
CA PRO A 76 3.38 6.14 -11.48
C PRO A 76 2.25 7.18 -11.40
N TRP A 77 0.99 6.77 -11.31
CA TRP A 77 -0.16 7.65 -11.06
C TRP A 77 -1.15 7.01 -10.11
N PHE A 78 -1.95 7.85 -9.47
CA PHE A 78 -3.05 7.46 -8.61
C PHE A 78 -4.40 7.71 -9.30
N GLY A 79 -5.37 6.81 -9.12
CA GLY A 79 -6.68 6.93 -9.78
C GLY A 79 -6.65 6.52 -11.25
N ALA A 80 -7.62 6.99 -12.02
CA ALA A 80 -7.65 6.84 -13.46
C ALA A 80 -6.52 7.64 -14.11
N HIS A 81 -6.00 7.16 -15.25
CA HIS A 81 -5.02 7.94 -16.01
C HIS A 81 -5.70 9.19 -16.61
N ALA A 82 -5.02 10.35 -16.55
CA ALA A 82 -5.63 11.64 -16.88
C ALA A 82 -6.04 11.77 -18.37
N ILE A 83 -5.35 11.06 -19.26
CA ILE A 83 -5.54 11.16 -20.71
C ILE A 83 -6.01 9.82 -21.29
N GLU A 84 -5.31 8.73 -20.99
CA GLU A 84 -5.54 7.41 -21.59
C GLU A 84 -6.50 6.58 -20.74
N THR A 85 -7.75 6.49 -21.16
CA THR A 85 -8.81 5.79 -20.43
C THR A 85 -8.63 4.27 -20.35
N ASP A 86 -7.86 3.70 -21.28
CA ASP A 86 -7.56 2.26 -21.33
C ASP A 86 -6.36 1.86 -20.46
N TYR A 87 -5.67 2.84 -19.89
CA TYR A 87 -4.56 2.54 -18.98
C TYR A 87 -5.08 2.08 -17.60
N PRO A 88 -4.32 1.21 -16.93
CA PRO A 88 -4.77 0.65 -15.66
C PRO A 88 -4.92 1.76 -14.61
N ALA A 89 -6.05 1.80 -13.91
CA ALA A 89 -6.21 2.69 -12.77
C ALA A 89 -5.13 2.41 -11.71
N HIS A 90 -4.62 3.46 -11.09
CA HIS A 90 -3.55 3.44 -10.09
C HIS A 90 -2.17 2.99 -10.62
N GLY A 91 -1.91 3.22 -11.91
CA GLY A 91 -0.65 2.85 -12.55
C GLY A 91 -0.48 1.35 -12.74
N PHE A 92 0.73 0.96 -13.08
CA PHE A 92 1.05 -0.41 -13.48
C PHE A 92 1.86 -1.20 -12.44
N ALA A 93 2.53 -0.54 -11.49
CA ALA A 93 3.54 -1.18 -10.64
C ALA A 93 3.01 -2.38 -9.86
N ARG A 94 1.78 -2.30 -9.34
CA ARG A 94 1.12 -3.38 -8.58
C ARG A 94 0.75 -4.60 -9.43
N ASN A 95 0.72 -4.45 -10.76
CA ASN A 95 0.36 -5.53 -11.69
C ASN A 95 1.59 -6.16 -12.36
N MET A 96 2.78 -5.57 -12.16
CA MET A 96 4.02 -6.05 -12.75
C MET A 96 4.74 -7.03 -11.83
N GLN A 97 5.44 -8.00 -12.43
CA GLN A 97 6.37 -8.85 -11.73
C GLN A 97 7.63 -8.07 -11.39
N TRP A 98 7.98 -7.98 -10.11
CA TRP A 98 9.22 -7.34 -9.66
C TRP A 98 10.34 -8.36 -9.53
N GLN A 99 11.55 -7.92 -9.75
CA GLN A 99 12.74 -8.73 -9.51
C GLN A 99 13.02 -8.78 -8.01
N PHE A 100 13.02 -9.97 -7.43
CA PHE A 100 13.52 -10.19 -6.08
C PHE A 100 15.05 -10.11 -6.11
N LYS A 101 15.64 -9.22 -5.32
CA LYS A 101 17.09 -8.92 -5.31
C LYS A 101 17.80 -9.58 -4.14
N ASP A 102 17.24 -9.46 -2.94
CA ASP A 102 17.90 -9.91 -1.72
C ASP A 102 16.90 -10.15 -0.60
N ALA A 103 17.28 -11.03 0.33
CA ALA A 103 16.64 -11.19 1.61
C ALA A 103 17.68 -11.50 2.68
N GLN A 104 17.46 -11.00 3.88
CA GLN A 104 18.31 -11.26 5.05
C GLN A 104 17.43 -11.46 6.28
N TYR A 105 17.88 -12.32 7.19
CA TYR A 105 17.32 -12.47 8.52
C TYR A 105 18.33 -11.98 9.56
N HIS A 106 17.88 -11.11 10.44
CA HIS A 106 18.66 -10.60 11.56
C HIS A 106 17.96 -10.95 12.87
N GLN A 107 18.61 -11.77 13.70
CA GLN A 107 18.08 -12.14 15.01
C GLN A 107 17.78 -10.87 15.85
N GLY A 108 16.58 -10.81 16.45
CA GLY A 108 16.14 -9.64 17.21
C GLY A 108 15.67 -8.45 16.37
N GLN A 109 15.68 -8.55 15.03
CA GLN A 109 15.20 -7.50 14.11
C GLN A 109 14.20 -8.01 13.06
N GLY A 110 14.23 -9.33 12.76
CA GLY A 110 13.37 -9.93 11.75
C GLY A 110 14.00 -9.98 10.36
N HIS A 111 13.16 -9.93 9.32
CA HIS A 111 13.58 -10.04 7.92
C HIS A 111 13.64 -8.70 7.22
N SER A 112 14.57 -8.58 6.27
CA SER A 112 14.59 -7.53 5.25
C SER A 112 14.55 -8.16 3.86
N LEU A 113 13.73 -7.58 2.97
CA LEU A 113 13.56 -7.99 1.58
C LEU A 113 13.82 -6.81 0.67
N THR A 114 14.41 -7.05 -0.49
CA THR A 114 14.63 -6.01 -1.52
C THR A 114 14.07 -6.48 -2.85
N PHE A 115 13.24 -5.64 -3.45
CA PHE A 115 12.66 -5.82 -4.77
C PHE A 115 13.01 -4.65 -5.68
N GLU A 116 13.07 -4.91 -6.99
CA GLU A 116 13.37 -3.90 -8.00
C GLU A 116 12.41 -4.03 -9.19
N LEU A 117 11.90 -2.91 -9.66
CA LEU A 117 11.22 -2.77 -10.94
C LEU A 117 11.98 -1.74 -11.79
N ARG A 118 12.44 -2.16 -12.97
CA ARG A 118 13.04 -1.27 -13.96
C ARG A 118 12.12 -1.08 -15.14
N ASP A 119 12.37 -0.02 -15.88
CA ASP A 119 11.71 0.18 -17.15
C ASP A 119 12.05 -0.96 -18.14
N HIS A 120 11.05 -1.36 -18.86
CA HIS A 120 11.13 -2.34 -19.96
C HIS A 120 9.96 -2.11 -20.93
N ALA A 121 9.91 -2.83 -22.03
CA ALA A 121 8.91 -2.61 -23.07
C ALA A 121 7.45 -2.52 -22.58
N ALA A 122 7.08 -3.33 -21.57
CA ALA A 122 5.71 -3.31 -21.04
C ALA A 122 5.42 -2.09 -20.15
N THR A 123 6.39 -1.58 -19.38
CA THR A 123 6.23 -0.36 -18.57
C THR A 123 6.27 0.89 -19.45
N ARG A 124 7.17 0.91 -20.46
CA ARG A 124 7.32 1.99 -21.43
C ARG A 124 6.06 2.23 -22.26
N ARG A 125 5.24 1.20 -22.46
CA ARG A 125 3.94 1.33 -23.11
C ARG A 125 3.00 2.30 -22.37
N TYR A 126 3.10 2.34 -21.03
CA TYR A 126 2.24 3.15 -20.15
C TYR A 126 2.90 4.46 -19.72
N TRP A 127 4.21 4.45 -19.58
CA TRP A 127 4.98 5.59 -19.09
C TRP A 127 6.38 5.54 -19.70
N ASP A 128 6.60 6.42 -20.69
CA ASP A 128 7.86 6.45 -21.45
C ASP A 128 8.95 7.18 -20.64
N ALA A 129 9.46 6.48 -19.64
CA ALA A 129 10.51 6.94 -18.76
C ALA A 129 11.51 5.82 -18.46
N ALA A 130 12.80 6.13 -18.43
CA ALA A 130 13.83 5.25 -17.89
C ALA A 130 13.90 5.43 -16.37
N PHE A 131 13.66 4.36 -15.62
CA PHE A 131 13.65 4.41 -14.17
C PHE A 131 14.19 3.13 -13.51
N CYS A 132 14.57 3.27 -12.25
CA CYS A 132 14.75 2.15 -11.35
C CYS A 132 13.96 2.44 -10.07
N LEU A 133 13.02 1.58 -9.78
CA LEU A 133 12.18 1.63 -8.58
C LEU A 133 12.55 0.47 -7.67
N GLU A 134 12.97 0.77 -6.44
CA GLU A 134 13.28 -0.22 -5.42
C GLU A 134 12.25 -0.16 -4.29
N MET A 135 11.89 -1.32 -3.76
CA MET A 135 11.11 -1.47 -2.54
C MET A 135 11.90 -2.29 -1.53
N HIS A 136 12.27 -1.66 -0.42
CA HIS A 136 12.87 -2.34 0.72
C HIS A 136 11.81 -2.55 1.78
N ILE A 137 11.61 -3.79 2.20
CA ILE A 137 10.59 -4.19 3.17
C ILE A 137 11.28 -4.80 4.37
N ARG A 138 11.00 -4.27 5.57
CA ARG A 138 11.44 -4.86 6.85
C ARG A 138 10.24 -5.41 7.59
N LEU A 139 10.36 -6.65 8.04
CA LEU A 139 9.32 -7.44 8.68
C LEU A 139 9.83 -7.92 10.05
N GLY A 140 9.54 -7.14 11.07
CA GLY A 140 9.94 -7.38 12.45
C GLY A 140 8.80 -7.07 13.41
N GLN A 141 9.10 -6.44 14.55
CA GLN A 141 8.09 -5.92 15.47
C GLN A 141 7.21 -4.85 14.79
N THR A 142 7.76 -4.16 13.80
CA THR A 142 7.08 -3.22 12.90
C THR A 142 7.20 -3.70 11.46
N LEU A 143 6.26 -3.27 10.62
CA LEU A 143 6.38 -3.37 9.16
C LEU A 143 6.88 -2.02 8.63
N GLU A 144 7.98 -2.04 7.88
CA GLU A 144 8.52 -0.83 7.27
C GLU A 144 8.70 -1.04 5.77
N LEU A 145 8.24 -0.09 4.97
CA LEU A 145 8.44 -0.03 3.53
C LEU A 145 9.24 1.22 3.18
N ASN A 146 10.27 1.06 2.37
CA ASN A 146 11.02 2.16 1.80
C ASN A 146 10.91 2.09 0.27
N PHE A 147 10.23 3.06 -0.30
CA PHE A 147 10.13 3.31 -1.73
C PHE A 147 11.32 4.18 -2.16
N ARG A 148 12.07 3.77 -3.18
CA ARG A 148 13.17 4.54 -3.74
C ARG A 148 13.06 4.57 -5.25
N LEU A 149 12.95 5.76 -5.82
CA LEU A 149 12.89 5.97 -7.27
C LEU A 149 14.13 6.72 -7.74
N ASN A 150 14.79 6.16 -8.76
CA ASN A 150 15.89 6.82 -9.49
C ASN A 150 15.38 7.17 -10.90
N ASN A 151 15.56 8.41 -11.30
CA ASN A 151 15.38 8.82 -12.68
C ASN A 151 16.65 8.46 -13.48
N LEU A 152 16.52 7.50 -14.39
CA LEU A 152 17.58 7.07 -15.31
C LEU A 152 17.39 7.65 -16.71
N ASP A 153 16.36 8.49 -16.90
CA ASP A 153 16.09 9.16 -18.16
C ASP A 153 16.95 10.42 -18.32
N LEU A 154 17.06 10.89 -19.55
CA LEU A 154 17.71 12.16 -19.90
C LEU A 154 16.80 13.37 -19.67
N HIS A 155 15.54 13.13 -19.35
CA HIS A 155 14.52 14.16 -19.14
C HIS A 155 13.92 14.05 -17.73
N PRO A 156 13.35 15.16 -17.21
CA PRO A 156 12.56 15.10 -15.97
C PRO A 156 11.38 14.15 -16.14
N ILE A 157 11.11 13.34 -15.12
CA ILE A 157 9.94 12.46 -15.04
C ILE A 157 9.00 12.94 -13.95
N SER A 158 7.70 12.94 -14.23
CA SER A 158 6.67 13.29 -13.25
C SER A 158 5.90 12.05 -12.82
N PHE A 159 5.66 11.90 -11.52
CA PHE A 159 4.98 10.74 -10.98
C PHE A 159 4.15 11.10 -9.74
N GLY A 160 3.15 10.27 -9.49
CA GLY A 160 2.46 10.17 -8.22
C GLY A 160 2.53 8.73 -7.71
N PHE A 161 2.41 8.54 -6.41
CA PHE A 161 2.34 7.19 -5.84
C PHE A 161 1.49 7.16 -4.58
N ALA A 162 1.00 5.98 -4.23
CA ALA A 162 0.42 5.72 -2.92
C ALA A 162 0.61 4.25 -2.53
N TRP A 163 0.88 4.01 -1.26
CA TRP A 163 0.70 2.71 -0.64
C TRP A 163 -0.77 2.55 -0.27
N HIS A 164 -1.51 1.82 -1.10
CA HIS A 164 -2.96 1.62 -0.93
C HIS A 164 -3.24 0.60 0.19
N SER A 165 -2.86 0.97 1.42
CA SER A 165 -2.87 0.07 2.58
C SER A 165 -4.29 -0.24 3.05
N TYR A 166 -4.62 -1.52 3.15
CA TYR A 166 -5.88 -2.03 3.71
C TYR A 166 -5.64 -2.51 5.14
N PHE A 167 -6.15 -1.80 6.12
CA PHE A 167 -5.99 -2.14 7.52
C PHE A 167 -7.13 -3.02 8.01
N ALA A 168 -6.79 -4.14 8.71
CA ALA A 168 -7.75 -5.05 9.31
C ALA A 168 -8.35 -4.42 10.57
N VAL A 169 -9.55 -3.86 10.46
CA VAL A 169 -10.26 -3.15 11.53
C VAL A 169 -11.76 -3.36 11.43
N LYS A 170 -12.47 -3.14 12.53
CA LYS A 170 -13.93 -3.11 12.58
C LYS A 170 -14.42 -1.72 12.12
N THR A 171 -14.68 -1.54 10.84
CA THR A 171 -14.93 -0.24 10.20
C THR A 171 -15.89 0.65 10.98
N GLN A 172 -17.06 0.16 11.39
CA GLN A 172 -18.09 0.94 12.10
C GLN A 172 -17.71 1.34 13.54
N ARG A 173 -16.61 0.80 14.08
CA ARG A 173 -16.08 1.16 15.40
C ARG A 173 -14.77 1.92 15.30
N THR A 174 -14.28 2.09 14.07
CA THR A 174 -12.97 2.69 13.82
C THR A 174 -13.05 4.20 13.87
N ARG A 175 -12.11 4.78 14.61
CA ARG A 175 -11.78 6.20 14.60
C ARG A 175 -10.41 6.38 13.97
N LEU A 176 -10.33 7.23 12.97
CA LEU A 176 -9.07 7.64 12.35
C LEU A 176 -8.66 8.99 12.90
N TYR A 177 -7.49 9.03 13.50
CA TYR A 177 -6.80 10.23 13.98
C TYR A 177 -5.69 10.61 13.02
N GLY A 178 -5.36 11.90 12.96
CA GLY A 178 -4.27 12.46 12.15
C GLY A 178 -4.74 13.22 10.91
N VAL A 179 -6.07 13.31 10.70
CA VAL A 179 -6.69 14.11 9.62
C VAL A 179 -7.54 15.27 10.15
N GLU A 180 -7.66 15.42 11.47
CA GLU A 180 -8.48 16.44 12.11
C GLU A 180 -8.05 17.84 11.66
N GLY A 181 -9.03 18.65 11.25
CA GLY A 181 -8.80 20.00 10.77
C GLY A 181 -8.08 20.09 9.43
N CYS A 182 -7.80 19.00 8.74
CA CYS A 182 -7.23 19.01 7.39
C CYS A 182 -8.31 19.30 6.34
N SER A 183 -7.94 20.00 5.28
CA SER A 183 -8.77 20.08 4.08
C SER A 183 -8.65 18.78 3.29
N TYR A 184 -9.74 18.36 2.66
CA TYR A 184 -9.76 17.18 1.80
C TYR A 184 -10.58 17.41 0.53
N ILE A 185 -10.27 16.63 -0.51
CA ILE A 185 -11.03 16.56 -1.76
C ILE A 185 -11.99 15.37 -1.63
N ASP A 186 -13.28 15.63 -1.68
CA ASP A 186 -14.32 14.61 -1.62
C ASP A 186 -14.56 14.03 -3.02
N GLN A 187 -14.14 12.78 -3.23
CA GLN A 187 -14.28 12.09 -4.50
C GLN A 187 -15.74 11.71 -4.82
N LEU A 188 -16.61 11.72 -3.81
CA LEU A 188 -18.02 11.34 -3.93
C LEU A 188 -18.92 12.55 -4.18
N ASP A 189 -18.40 13.77 -4.02
CA ASP A 189 -19.14 15.02 -4.18
C ASP A 189 -18.46 15.96 -5.21
N GLY A 190 -18.25 15.44 -6.42
CA GLY A 190 -17.72 16.23 -7.54
C GLY A 190 -16.34 16.84 -7.29
N HIS A 191 -15.50 16.20 -6.50
CA HIS A 191 -14.15 16.66 -6.12
C HIS A 191 -14.15 18.00 -5.37
N GLN A 192 -15.19 18.30 -4.63
CA GLN A 192 -15.26 19.52 -3.82
C GLN A 192 -14.24 19.46 -2.68
N ILE A 193 -13.64 20.62 -2.39
CA ILE A 193 -12.75 20.79 -1.23
C ILE A 193 -13.61 21.03 -0.01
N LYS A 194 -13.44 20.16 1.00
CA LYS A 194 -14.11 20.22 2.29
C LYS A 194 -13.09 20.27 3.43
N GLN A 195 -13.58 20.55 4.62
CA GLN A 195 -12.78 20.60 5.84
C GLN A 195 -13.20 19.46 6.77
N GLN A 196 -12.23 18.69 7.24
CA GLN A 196 -12.46 17.67 8.29
C GLN A 196 -12.66 18.40 9.63
N ASP A 197 -13.60 17.91 10.42
CA ASP A 197 -13.83 18.40 11.78
C ASP A 197 -12.59 18.23 12.68
N THR A 198 -12.62 18.85 13.85
CA THR A 198 -11.58 18.69 14.88
C THR A 198 -11.70 17.36 15.64
N ALA A 199 -12.78 16.61 15.42
CA ALA A 199 -12.96 15.25 15.92
C ALA A 199 -12.32 14.23 14.97
N PRO A 200 -11.94 13.04 15.48
CA PRO A 200 -11.47 11.94 14.63
C PRO A 200 -12.52 11.57 13.57
N LEU A 201 -12.06 11.12 12.41
CA LEU A 201 -12.97 10.63 11.37
C LEU A 201 -13.58 9.28 11.78
N GLU A 202 -14.91 9.20 11.74
CA GLU A 202 -15.68 7.97 11.92
C GLU A 202 -16.34 7.55 10.60
N PHE A 203 -16.55 6.25 10.41
CA PHE A 203 -17.06 5.69 9.15
C PHE A 203 -18.55 5.33 9.28
N HIS A 204 -19.42 6.12 8.64
CA HIS A 204 -20.88 5.95 8.66
C HIS A 204 -21.49 5.78 7.27
N CYS A 205 -20.70 5.97 6.21
CA CYS A 205 -21.10 5.86 4.81
C CYS A 205 -19.87 5.54 3.93
N GLU A 206 -20.10 5.41 2.61
CA GLU A 206 -18.99 5.34 1.66
C GLU A 206 -18.07 6.54 1.86
N THR A 207 -16.78 6.29 1.96
CA THR A 207 -15.75 7.30 2.19
C THR A 207 -14.72 7.18 1.08
N ASP A 208 -14.41 8.31 0.43
CA ASP A 208 -13.38 8.40 -0.62
C ASP A 208 -12.85 9.84 -0.61
N GLN A 209 -11.85 10.08 0.25
CA GLN A 209 -11.36 11.40 0.59
C GLN A 209 -9.86 11.49 0.38
N ILE A 210 -9.40 12.49 -0.39
CA ILE A 210 -7.97 12.77 -0.57
C ILE A 210 -7.59 13.95 0.30
N TYR A 211 -6.66 13.75 1.20
CA TYR A 211 -6.01 14.77 2.03
C TYR A 211 -4.68 15.15 1.39
N PRO A 212 -4.57 16.27 0.66
CA PRO A 212 -3.36 16.63 -0.08
C PRO A 212 -2.16 16.86 0.84
N LEU A 213 -2.42 17.45 2.01
CA LEU A 213 -1.36 17.79 2.96
C LEU A 213 -1.71 17.29 4.36
N THR A 214 -0.86 16.39 4.88
CA THR A 214 -0.98 15.81 6.21
C THR A 214 0.37 15.87 6.96
N LYS A 215 0.34 15.52 8.24
CA LYS A 215 1.58 15.38 9.05
C LYS A 215 2.24 14.01 8.90
N GLY A 216 1.69 13.11 8.08
CA GLY A 216 2.22 11.76 7.88
C GLY A 216 2.14 10.87 9.12
N LYS A 217 1.25 11.16 10.06
CA LYS A 217 1.04 10.36 11.28
C LYS A 217 -0.44 10.13 11.47
N PHE A 218 -0.82 8.84 11.45
CA PHE A 218 -2.22 8.44 11.60
C PHE A 218 -2.32 7.32 12.64
N ARG A 219 -3.51 7.18 13.20
CA ARG A 219 -3.83 6.13 14.16
C ARG A 219 -5.25 5.63 13.92
N LEU A 220 -5.38 4.32 13.79
CA LEU A 220 -6.68 3.64 13.72
C LEU A 220 -6.97 2.98 15.06
N ASP A 221 -8.05 3.39 15.69
CA ASP A 221 -8.61 2.82 16.91
C ASP A 221 -9.96 2.18 16.57
N ASP A 222 -10.05 0.88 16.58
CA ASP A 222 -11.27 0.11 16.29
C ASP A 222 -11.89 -0.49 17.58
N SER A 223 -11.56 0.06 18.73
CA SER A 223 -11.96 -0.42 20.06
C SER A 223 -11.44 -1.83 20.39
N SER A 224 -10.35 -2.26 19.75
CA SER A 224 -9.58 -3.44 20.14
C SER A 224 -8.58 -3.08 21.24
N ALA A 225 -7.88 -4.07 21.80
CA ALA A 225 -6.87 -3.82 22.84
C ALA A 225 -5.66 -3.00 22.35
N THR A 226 -5.45 -2.93 21.04
CA THR A 226 -4.34 -2.22 20.41
C THR A 226 -4.82 -1.32 19.28
N GLN A 227 -4.07 -0.27 19.01
CA GLN A 227 -4.26 0.65 17.90
C GLN A 227 -3.23 0.41 16.81
N ILE A 228 -3.60 0.64 15.54
CA ILE A 228 -2.65 0.63 14.44
C ILE A 228 -2.10 2.05 14.27
N VAL A 229 -0.78 2.19 14.38
CA VAL A 229 -0.07 3.45 14.18
C VAL A 229 0.60 3.43 12.82
N ILE A 230 0.38 4.49 12.04
CA ILE A 230 0.88 4.66 10.67
C ILE A 230 1.74 5.93 10.66
N GLU A 231 3.02 5.78 10.31
CA GLU A 231 3.94 6.90 10.15
C GLU A 231 4.52 6.88 8.73
N THR A 232 4.55 8.02 8.08
CA THR A 232 5.08 8.13 6.72
C THR A 232 5.78 9.47 6.50
N SER A 233 6.76 9.48 5.59
CA SER A 233 7.36 10.71 5.07
C SER A 233 6.60 11.29 3.86
N ALA A 234 5.59 10.59 3.34
CA ALA A 234 4.72 11.10 2.29
C ALA A 234 3.74 12.14 2.86
N GLN A 235 3.36 13.12 2.05
CA GLN A 235 2.62 14.30 2.51
C GLN A 235 1.11 14.16 2.34
N SER A 236 0.64 13.38 1.38
CA SER A 236 -0.79 13.16 1.18
C SER A 236 -1.26 11.82 1.72
N ALA A 237 -2.56 11.73 1.98
CA ALA A 237 -3.22 10.49 2.34
C ALA A 237 -4.57 10.37 1.63
N VAL A 238 -4.97 9.14 1.33
CA VAL A 238 -6.33 8.83 0.87
C VAL A 238 -7.01 7.97 1.93
N VAL A 239 -8.21 8.36 2.31
CA VAL A 239 -9.03 7.57 3.23
C VAL A 239 -10.20 6.99 2.45
N TRP A 240 -10.28 5.66 2.41
CA TRP A 240 -11.27 4.98 1.60
C TRP A 240 -11.93 3.80 2.32
N ASN A 241 -13.25 3.70 2.17
CA ASN A 241 -14.04 2.50 2.44
C ASN A 241 -15.21 2.45 1.46
N PRO A 242 -15.44 1.33 0.74
CA PRO A 242 -16.47 1.22 -0.30
C PRO A 242 -17.90 1.19 0.27
N TRP A 243 -18.07 0.96 1.56
CA TRP A 243 -19.36 0.79 2.20
C TRP A 243 -20.23 -0.28 1.51
N ILE A 244 -21.54 -0.26 1.74
CA ILE A 244 -22.45 -1.34 1.34
C ILE A 244 -22.60 -1.43 -0.18
N GLU A 245 -22.95 -0.32 -0.82
CA GLU A 245 -23.42 -0.38 -2.22
C GLU A 245 -22.25 -0.51 -3.21
N LYS A 246 -21.13 0.10 -2.96
CA LYS A 246 -19.93 -0.05 -3.80
C LYS A 246 -19.34 -1.46 -3.66
N THR A 247 -19.30 -2.01 -2.43
CA THR A 247 -18.82 -3.39 -2.19
C THR A 247 -19.60 -4.41 -3.01
N LYS A 248 -20.93 -4.31 -3.11
CA LYS A 248 -21.76 -5.23 -3.91
C LYS A 248 -21.40 -5.23 -5.39
N ARG A 249 -20.84 -4.14 -5.92
CA ARG A 249 -20.45 -3.98 -7.32
C ARG A 249 -19.02 -4.42 -7.61
N MET A 250 -18.23 -4.70 -6.57
CA MET A 250 -16.82 -5.10 -6.69
C MET A 250 -16.71 -6.62 -6.59
N ALA A 251 -16.38 -7.28 -7.71
CA ALA A 251 -16.34 -8.74 -7.79
C ALA A 251 -15.27 -9.38 -6.91
N ASP A 252 -14.24 -8.62 -6.57
CA ASP A 252 -13.10 -9.02 -5.73
C ASP A 252 -13.31 -8.72 -4.23
N LEU A 253 -14.54 -8.37 -3.82
CA LEU A 253 -14.96 -8.19 -2.44
C LEU A 253 -16.15 -9.09 -2.08
N ALA A 254 -16.15 -9.69 -0.89
CA ALA A 254 -17.34 -10.30 -0.34
C ALA A 254 -18.34 -9.21 0.11
N PRO A 255 -19.67 -9.47 0.10
CA PRO A 255 -20.67 -8.43 0.38
C PRO A 255 -20.50 -7.70 1.73
N GLN A 256 -19.90 -8.35 2.73
CA GLN A 256 -19.64 -7.79 4.05
C GLN A 256 -18.23 -7.26 4.25
N SER A 257 -17.33 -7.40 3.29
CA SER A 257 -15.91 -7.02 3.45
C SER A 257 -15.71 -5.56 3.88
N TRP A 258 -16.62 -4.66 3.52
CA TRP A 258 -16.57 -3.25 3.93
C TRP A 258 -16.54 -3.05 5.46
N GLN A 259 -16.97 -4.04 6.24
CA GLN A 259 -16.97 -4.00 7.71
C GLN A 259 -15.61 -4.37 8.32
N GLU A 260 -14.71 -4.92 7.52
CA GLU A 260 -13.49 -5.59 7.96
C GLU A 260 -12.23 -4.78 7.73
N PHE A 261 -12.31 -3.69 6.96
CA PHE A 261 -11.15 -2.87 6.64
C PHE A 261 -11.44 -1.39 6.48
N VAL A 262 -10.41 -0.60 6.63
CA VAL A 262 -10.33 0.81 6.21
C VAL A 262 -9.02 0.99 5.46
N CYS A 263 -9.02 1.75 4.36
CA CYS A 263 -7.79 2.18 3.72
C CYS A 263 -7.34 3.53 4.26
N VAL A 264 -6.05 3.63 4.60
CA VAL A 264 -5.33 4.89 4.82
C VAL A 264 -4.08 4.81 3.93
N GLU A 265 -4.13 5.50 2.81
CA GLU A 265 -3.18 5.34 1.72
C GLU A 265 -2.19 6.50 1.73
N ALA A 266 -1.02 6.28 2.32
CA ALA A 266 0.04 7.27 2.34
C ALA A 266 0.70 7.41 0.97
N GLY A 267 0.86 8.65 0.47
CA GLY A 267 1.40 8.85 -0.87
C GLY A 267 1.77 10.29 -1.22
N GLN A 268 2.03 10.49 -2.50
CA GLN A 268 2.17 11.78 -3.17
C GLN A 268 1.15 11.82 -4.30
N VAL A 269 -0.05 12.27 -4.00
CA VAL A 269 -1.20 12.22 -4.91
C VAL A 269 -1.83 13.62 -5.08
N ALA A 270 -2.72 13.77 -6.05
CA ALA A 270 -3.37 15.02 -6.40
C ALA A 270 -2.35 16.14 -6.67
N THR A 271 -2.33 17.20 -5.88
CA THR A 271 -1.42 18.35 -6.03
C THR A 271 0.03 18.05 -5.63
N GLU A 272 0.26 16.93 -4.95
CA GLU A 272 1.57 16.56 -4.39
C GLU A 272 2.39 15.65 -5.34
N GLN A 273 1.97 15.52 -6.60
CA GLN A 273 2.78 14.83 -7.61
C GLN A 273 4.18 15.44 -7.70
N GLN A 274 5.17 14.58 -7.89
CA GLN A 274 6.58 14.96 -7.87
C GLN A 274 7.18 14.96 -9.27
N THR A 275 8.14 15.86 -9.49
CA THR A 275 9.02 15.85 -10.66
C THR A 275 10.43 15.50 -10.21
N LEU A 276 11.03 14.50 -10.83
CA LEU A 276 12.37 14.04 -10.57
C LEU A 276 13.27 14.32 -11.79
N PHE A 277 14.28 15.15 -11.61
CA PHE A 277 15.20 15.49 -12.70
C PHE A 277 16.17 14.34 -12.99
N PRO A 278 16.86 14.34 -14.16
CA PRO A 278 17.85 13.33 -14.50
C PRO A 278 18.86 13.09 -13.38
N GLU A 279 19.23 11.82 -13.19
CA GLU A 279 20.18 11.36 -12.16
C GLU A 279 19.75 11.62 -10.70
N GLN A 280 18.59 12.23 -10.47
CA GLN A 280 18.07 12.40 -9.12
C GLN A 280 17.41 11.13 -8.59
N GLN A 281 17.39 11.05 -7.26
CA GLN A 281 16.74 10.00 -6.50
C GLN A 281 15.81 10.61 -5.46
N LEU A 282 14.64 10.01 -5.26
CA LEU A 282 13.75 10.29 -4.15
C LEU A 282 13.45 9.01 -3.37
N SER A 283 13.20 9.16 -2.08
CA SER A 283 12.75 8.04 -1.24
C SER A 283 11.67 8.48 -0.27
N TYR A 284 10.73 7.56 -0.02
CA TYR A 284 9.65 7.71 0.95
C TYR A 284 9.59 6.49 1.85
N GLN A 285 9.10 6.69 3.07
CA GLN A 285 9.00 5.63 4.06
C GLN A 285 7.56 5.52 4.58
N LEU A 286 7.13 4.29 4.80
CA LEU A 286 5.93 3.94 5.54
C LEU A 286 6.33 2.99 6.66
N ARG A 287 5.89 3.26 7.89
CA ARG A 287 6.08 2.42 9.05
C ARG A 287 4.75 2.14 9.72
N LEU A 288 4.48 0.87 9.96
CA LEU A 288 3.31 0.40 10.67
C LEU A 288 3.72 -0.25 11.98
N SER A 289 3.06 0.12 13.06
CA SER A 289 3.25 -0.47 14.38
C SER A 289 1.92 -0.64 15.11
N LEU A 290 1.91 -1.44 16.15
CA LEU A 290 0.81 -1.54 17.09
C LEU A 290 1.21 -0.89 18.41
N SER A 291 0.30 -0.18 19.04
CA SER A 291 0.45 0.35 20.39
C SER A 291 -0.74 -0.06 21.25
N ASP A 292 -0.52 -0.33 22.52
CA ASP A 292 -1.58 -0.52 23.49
C ASP A 292 -2.36 0.80 23.67
N LEU A 293 -3.63 0.67 24.09
CA LEU A 293 -4.54 1.79 24.38
C LEU A 293 -4.13 2.56 25.63
#